data_421922b4632a75f04af0c398136b2dd3
#
_entry.id   421922b4632a75f04af0c398136b2dd3
#
_cell.length_a   1.000
_cell.length_b   1.000
_cell.length_c   1.000
_cell.angle_alpha   90.00
_cell.angle_beta   90.00
_cell.angle_gamma   90.00
#
_symmetry.space_group_name_H-M   'P 1'
#
loop_
_entity.id
_entity.type
_entity.pdbx_description
1 polymer ?
#
loop_
_entity_poly.entity_id
_entity_poly.type
_entity_poly.pdbx_seq_one_letter_code
_entity_poly.pdbx_strand_id
1 'polypeptide(L)' 'MALSVETLKGVVQISGFAKSSKEKERAGQLARSTDGVKSVINNVVVKP' A
#
# COMPACT_ATOMS: atom_id res chain seq x y z
N MET A 1 -11.68 3.06 3.76
CA MET A 1 -10.78 2.92 2.60
C MET A 1 -10.86 1.49 2.07
N ALA A 2 -10.78 1.35 0.76
CA ALA A 2 -10.89 0.05 0.12
C ALA A 2 -9.56 -0.28 -0.56
N LEU A 3 -8.82 -1.21 0.02
CA LEU A 3 -7.49 -1.56 -0.45
C LEU A 3 -7.39 -3.06 -0.77
N SER A 4 -6.66 -3.36 -1.82
CA SER A 4 -6.27 -4.72 -2.17
C SER A 4 -4.75 -4.84 -2.08
N VAL A 5 -4.28 -5.94 -1.54
CA VAL A 5 -2.85 -6.16 -1.36
C VAL A 5 -2.45 -7.47 -2.01
N GLU A 6 -1.43 -7.42 -2.85
CA GLU A 6 -0.84 -8.61 -3.45
C GLU A 6 0.65 -8.67 -3.10
N THR A 7 1.14 -9.85 -2.82
CA THR A 7 2.54 -10.06 -2.47
C THR A 7 3.14 -11.13 -3.37
N LEU A 8 4.29 -10.81 -3.97
CA LEU A 8 5.01 -11.77 -4.81
C LEU A 8 6.51 -11.55 -4.62
N LYS A 9 7.21 -12.55 -4.11
CA LYS A 9 8.67 -12.56 -3.95
C LYS A 9 9.21 -11.33 -3.21
N GLY A 10 8.52 -10.92 -2.16
CA GLY A 10 8.93 -9.78 -1.35
C GLY A 10 8.49 -8.42 -1.90
N VAL A 11 7.82 -8.38 -3.04
CA VAL A 11 7.23 -7.15 -3.57
C VAL A 11 5.77 -7.10 -3.17
N VAL A 12 5.38 -6.01 -2.50
CA VAL A 12 4.00 -5.78 -2.11
C VAL A 12 3.40 -4.72 -3.01
N GLN A 13 2.29 -5.05 -3.64
CA GLN A 13 1.54 -4.11 -4.47
C GLN A 13 0.22 -3.79 -3.79
N ILE A 14 -0.02 -2.50 -3.57
CA ILE A 14 -1.25 -2.01 -2.95
C ILE A 14 -2.03 -1.24 -4.00
N SER A 15 -3.32 -1.55 -4.12
CA SER A 15 -4.21 -0.81 -5.03
C SER A 15 -5.53 -0.53 -4.32
N GLY A 16 -6.28 0.42 -4.84
CA GLY A 16 -7.56 0.80 -4.29
C GLY A 16 -7.70 2.30 -4.12
N PHE A 17 -8.55 2.70 -3.17
CA PHE A 17 -8.87 4.09 -2.94
C PHE A 17 -8.70 4.46 -1.47
N ALA A 18 -8.16 5.65 -1.22
CA ALA A 18 -8.04 6.23 0.10
C ALA A 18 -8.71 7.61 0.09
N LYS A 19 -9.16 8.06 1.24
CA LYS A 19 -9.82 9.37 1.37
C LYS A 19 -8.83 10.52 1.45
N SER A 20 -7.58 10.24 1.80
CA SER A 20 -6.55 11.25 1.92
C SER A 20 -5.18 10.69 1.53
N SER A 21 -4.25 11.59 1.19
CA SER A 21 -2.88 11.19 0.91
C SER A 21 -2.19 10.63 2.15
N LYS A 22 -2.60 11.08 3.33
CA LYS A 22 -2.07 10.55 4.59
C LYS A 22 -2.41 9.07 4.77
N GLU A 23 -3.63 8.66 4.44
CA GLU A 23 -4.02 7.25 4.48
C GLU A 23 -3.21 6.43 3.47
N LYS A 24 -2.99 6.98 2.28
CA LYS A 24 -2.17 6.32 1.26
C LYS A 24 -0.74 6.10 1.73
N GLU A 25 -0.13 7.12 2.32
CA GLU A 25 1.23 7.02 2.85
C GLU A 25 1.32 5.99 3.97
N ARG A 26 0.32 5.99 4.86
CA ARG A 26 0.30 5.07 5.98
C ARG A 26 0.20 3.62 5.53
N ALA A 27 -0.60 3.36 4.51
CA ALA A 27 -0.70 2.02 3.92
C ALA A 27 0.66 1.54 3.41
N GLY A 28 1.40 2.42 2.71
CA GLY A 28 2.73 2.10 2.23
C GLY A 28 3.73 1.85 3.36
N GLN A 29 3.68 2.66 4.41
CA GLN A 29 4.56 2.50 5.57
C GLN A 29 4.31 1.18 6.30
N LEU A 30 3.05 0.83 6.49
CA LEU A 30 2.70 -0.44 7.14
C LEU A 30 3.17 -1.64 6.32
N ALA A 31 3.03 -1.56 5.00
CA ALA A 31 3.50 -2.62 4.13
C ALA A 31 5.02 -2.79 4.21
N ARG A 32 5.76 -1.67 4.23
CA ARG A 32 7.22 -1.70 4.33
C ARG A 32 7.73 -2.25 5.65
N SER A 33 6.97 -2.10 6.71
CA SER A 33 7.37 -2.57 8.04
C SER A 33 7.19 -4.07 8.23
N THR A 34 6.60 -4.76 7.26
CA THR A 34 6.40 -6.20 7.33
C THR A 34 7.68 -6.94 6.99
N ASP A 35 8.04 -7.94 7.78
CA ASP A 35 9.23 -8.75 7.54
C ASP A 35 9.17 -9.44 6.18
N GLY A 36 10.29 -9.44 5.47
CA GLY A 36 10.40 -10.07 4.16
C GLY A 36 10.00 -9.19 2.99
N VAL A 37 9.49 -7.98 3.24
CA VAL A 37 9.14 -7.04 2.19
C VAL A 37 10.40 -6.36 1.69
N LYS A 38 10.66 -6.48 0.38
CA LYS A 38 11.81 -5.86 -0.28
C LYS A 38 11.45 -4.53 -0.90
N SER A 39 10.24 -4.41 -1.44
CA SER A 39 9.77 -3.16 -2.03
C SER A 39 8.26 -3.10 -1.97
N VAL A 40 7.73 -1.88 -2.06
CA VAL A 40 6.30 -1.63 -2.04
C VAL A 40 5.93 -0.76 -3.24
N ILE A 41 4.94 -1.21 -4.00
CA ILE A 41 4.34 -0.43 -5.08
C ILE A 41 3.00 0.07 -4.56
N ASN A 42 2.89 1.37 -4.38
CA ASN A 42 1.68 1.98 -3.83
C ASN A 42 0.87 2.64 -4.94
N ASN A 43 -0.11 1.91 -5.45
CA ASN A 43 -1.01 2.38 -6.51
C ASN A 43 -2.36 2.82 -5.96
N VAL A 44 -2.40 3.26 -4.72
CA VAL A 44 -3.62 3.77 -4.11
C VAL A 44 -3.96 5.14 -4.69
N VAL A 45 -5.21 5.30 -5.10
CA VAL A 45 -5.73 6.57 -5.63
C VAL A 45 -6.44 7.30 -4.51
N VAL A 46 -6.10 8.57 -4.33
CA VAL A 46 -6.76 9.41 -3.31
C VAL A 46 -8.04 9.99 -3.90
N LYS A 47 -9.17 9.65 -3.29
CA LYS A 47 -10.48 10.17 -3.64
C LYS A 47 -11.17 10.66 -2.38
N PRO A 48 -11.10 11.96 -2.11
CA PRO A 48 -11.73 12.56 -0.94
C PRO A 48 -13.25 12.52 -0.99
#